data_e82d8ce984897bf53af7347642919119
#
_entry.id   e82d8ce984897bf53af7347642919119
#
_cell.length_a   1.000
_cell.length_b   1.000
_cell.length_c   1.000
_cell.angle_alpha   90.00
_cell.angle_beta   90.00
_cell.angle_gamma   90.00
#
_symmetry.space_group_name_H-M   'P 1'
#
loop_
_entity.id
_entity.type
_entity.pdbx_description
1 polymer ?
#
loop_
_entity_poly.entity_id
_entity_poly.type
_entity_poly.pdbx_seq_one_letter_code
_entity_poly.pdbx_strand_id
1 'polypeptide(L)'
;TPIDYPVVQGKDNWEYVNKNAEGEYSLTGAIFMDSENNPDFQDFNTILYGHNMVPNVMFGSIKEFKEQAFYEAHPYGNLFVQNRNFGLEIIALIEADAYDSSVFNINVTRNDSIPYLEVIRNHAVYMNDITLEADDRILLLSTCSSESTNGRDILVARITDQTYKDTYSAKDQDHAGNESVDRRGGWRDFIPGWKTALFLLLLLLILICFADQWICRRRRKGRK
;
A
#
# COMPACT_ATOMS: atom_id res chain seq x y z
N THR A 1 8.60 7.40 -8.50
CA THR A 1 7.38 7.06 -7.74
C THR A 1 7.39 7.74 -6.37
N PRO A 2 6.23 8.00 -5.76
CA PRO A 2 6.14 8.60 -4.42
C PRO A 2 6.39 7.60 -3.27
N ILE A 3 6.87 6.40 -3.55
CA ILE A 3 7.14 5.38 -2.51
C ILE A 3 8.41 5.79 -1.76
N ASP A 4 8.23 6.45 -0.61
CA ASP A 4 9.29 6.86 0.31
C ASP A 4 8.73 6.76 1.73
N TYR A 5 8.79 5.55 2.28
CA TYR A 5 8.18 5.21 3.55
C TYR A 5 9.13 4.41 4.46
N PRO A 6 9.01 4.59 5.79
CA PRO A 6 9.65 3.66 6.71
C PRO A 6 9.07 2.25 6.56
N VAL A 7 9.93 1.24 6.63
CA VAL A 7 9.54 -0.16 6.66
C VAL A 7 9.60 -0.64 8.11
N VAL A 8 8.51 -1.23 8.57
CA VAL A 8 8.42 -1.82 9.90
C VAL A 8 8.29 -3.34 9.81
N GLN A 9 8.50 -4.06 10.91
CA GLN A 9 8.24 -5.49 10.99
C GLN A 9 7.45 -5.79 12.27
N GLY A 10 6.34 -6.51 12.12
CA GLY A 10 5.47 -6.90 13.22
C GLY A 10 5.81 -8.30 13.76
N LYS A 11 5.08 -8.70 14.81
CA LYS A 11 5.11 -10.08 15.32
C LYS A 11 4.40 -11.08 14.38
N ASP A 12 3.55 -10.57 13.50
CA ASP A 12 2.83 -11.31 12.47
C ASP A 12 2.50 -10.38 11.29
N ASN A 13 2.03 -10.93 10.18
CA ASN A 13 1.72 -10.18 8.97
C ASN A 13 0.38 -9.39 9.03
N TRP A 14 -0.24 -9.31 10.21
CA TRP A 14 -1.50 -8.57 10.43
C TRP A 14 -1.30 -7.30 11.25
N GLU A 15 -0.21 -7.22 12.02
CA GLU A 15 -0.01 -6.15 13.00
C GLU A 15 -0.04 -4.76 12.38
N TYR A 16 0.62 -4.56 11.25
CA TYR A 16 0.75 -3.25 10.59
C TYR A 16 -0.22 -3.02 9.42
N VAL A 17 -1.15 -3.93 9.20
CA VAL A 17 -2.19 -3.74 8.18
C VAL A 17 -3.04 -2.48 8.45
N ASN A 18 -3.31 -2.19 9.73
CA ASN A 18 -4.11 -1.03 10.17
C ASN A 18 -3.38 -0.20 11.24
N LYS A 19 -2.06 -0.16 11.21
CA LYS A 19 -1.23 0.70 12.06
C LYS A 19 -0.20 1.44 11.20
N ASN A 20 0.06 2.71 11.54
CA ASN A 20 1.19 3.45 10.98
C ASN A 20 2.53 2.94 11.55
N ALA A 21 3.64 3.51 11.09
CA ALA A 21 4.98 3.10 11.53
C ALA A 21 5.25 3.40 13.01
N GLU A 22 4.49 4.30 13.63
CA GLU A 22 4.54 4.61 15.07
C GLU A 22 3.70 3.65 15.91
N GLY A 23 2.96 2.70 15.28
CA GLY A 23 2.11 1.72 15.93
C GLY A 23 0.70 2.23 16.27
N GLU A 24 0.32 3.42 15.81
CA GLU A 24 -1.00 4.00 16.00
C GLU A 24 -1.97 3.51 14.90
N TYR A 25 -3.27 3.49 15.20
CA TYR A 25 -4.28 3.11 14.23
C TYR A 25 -4.26 4.01 12.99
N SER A 26 -4.20 3.40 11.82
CA SER A 26 -4.21 4.06 10.51
C SER A 26 -4.94 3.21 9.49
N LEU A 27 -5.86 3.81 8.72
CA LEU A 27 -6.54 3.12 7.62
C LEU A 27 -5.59 2.80 6.46
N THR A 28 -4.50 3.55 6.32
CA THR A 28 -3.50 3.31 5.27
C THR A 28 -2.49 2.24 5.67
N GLY A 29 -2.48 1.82 6.94
CA GLY A 29 -1.45 0.92 7.46
C GLY A 29 -0.05 1.50 7.38
N ALA A 30 0.94 0.64 7.34
CA ALA A 30 2.35 0.95 7.05
C ALA A 30 2.84 0.04 5.92
N ILE A 31 4.04 0.34 5.39
CA ILE A 31 4.82 -0.64 4.64
C ILE A 31 5.50 -1.55 5.66
N PHE A 32 5.28 -2.85 5.55
CA PHE A 32 5.84 -3.79 6.53
C PHE A 32 6.46 -5.00 5.85
N MET A 33 7.52 -5.52 6.49
CA MET A 33 8.21 -6.73 6.09
C MET A 33 7.47 -7.95 6.60
N ASP A 34 7.54 -9.05 5.86
CA ASP A 34 7.06 -10.34 6.33
C ASP A 34 7.68 -10.67 7.70
N SER A 35 6.83 -11.12 8.63
CA SER A 35 7.22 -11.33 10.03
C SER A 35 8.29 -12.40 10.24
N GLU A 36 8.46 -13.28 9.27
CA GLU A 36 9.45 -14.36 9.31
C GLU A 36 10.74 -14.01 8.54
N ASN A 37 10.77 -12.90 7.78
CA ASN A 37 11.98 -12.45 7.11
C ASN A 37 13.00 -11.86 8.10
N ASN A 38 14.28 -11.95 7.74
CA ASN A 38 15.36 -11.32 8.48
C ASN A 38 15.30 -9.78 8.35
N PRO A 39 15.21 -9.04 9.47
CA PRO A 39 15.08 -7.57 9.45
C PRO A 39 16.28 -6.84 8.81
N ASP A 40 17.40 -7.52 8.64
CA ASP A 40 18.60 -6.98 8.02
C ASP A 40 18.64 -7.16 6.49
N PHE A 41 17.55 -7.64 5.88
CA PHE A 41 17.44 -7.92 4.44
C PHE A 41 18.52 -8.89 3.94
N GLN A 42 18.85 -9.90 4.76
CA GLN A 42 19.89 -10.90 4.43
C GLN A 42 19.34 -12.16 3.76
N ASP A 43 18.03 -12.35 3.78
CA ASP A 43 17.39 -13.46 3.08
C ASP A 43 17.56 -13.33 1.56
N PHE A 44 17.54 -14.46 0.87
CA PHE A 44 17.50 -14.43 -0.59
C PHE A 44 16.23 -13.72 -1.10
N ASN A 45 15.08 -14.02 -0.51
CA ASN A 45 13.79 -13.42 -0.83
C ASN A 45 13.21 -12.69 0.37
N THR A 46 13.12 -11.36 0.29
CA THR A 46 12.46 -10.51 1.29
C THR A 46 11.15 -9.97 0.73
N ILE A 47 10.08 -10.01 1.52
CA ILE A 47 8.76 -9.58 1.09
C ILE A 47 8.33 -8.37 1.91
N LEU A 48 7.96 -7.29 1.22
CA LEU A 48 7.33 -6.12 1.79
C LEU A 48 5.87 -6.06 1.34
N TYR A 49 4.99 -5.76 2.28
CA TYR A 49 3.57 -5.58 2.06
C TYR A 49 3.18 -4.12 2.25
N GLY A 50 2.24 -3.65 1.45
CA GLY A 50 1.66 -2.32 1.58
C GLY A 50 0.32 -2.23 0.89
N HIS A 51 -0.57 -1.38 1.39
CA HIS A 51 -1.88 -1.18 0.79
C HIS A 51 -1.79 -0.55 -0.61
N ASN A 52 -2.73 -0.93 -1.47
CA ASN A 52 -3.03 -0.22 -2.71
C ASN A 52 -4.02 0.91 -2.40
N MET A 53 -3.52 2.12 -2.23
CA MET A 53 -4.32 3.29 -1.87
C MET A 53 -4.29 4.36 -2.98
N VAL A 54 -5.38 5.10 -3.11
CA VAL A 54 -5.53 6.20 -4.07
C VAL A 54 -5.56 7.53 -3.31
N PRO A 55 -4.88 8.58 -3.79
CA PRO A 55 -3.98 8.66 -4.93
C PRO A 55 -2.54 8.25 -4.56
N ASN A 56 -2.06 7.12 -5.08
CA ASN A 56 -0.66 6.70 -5.03
C ASN A 56 0.01 6.73 -3.63
N VAL A 57 -0.77 6.42 -2.58
CA VAL A 57 -0.29 6.30 -1.20
C VAL A 57 0.12 4.85 -0.94
N MET A 58 1.11 4.63 -0.08
CA MET A 58 1.73 3.34 0.19
C MET A 58 2.22 2.69 -1.11
N PHE A 59 1.76 1.51 -1.46
CA PHE A 59 2.12 0.83 -2.71
C PHE A 59 1.13 1.08 -3.87
N GLY A 60 0.27 2.09 -3.74
CA GLY A 60 -0.74 2.40 -4.77
C GLY A 60 -0.18 2.76 -6.14
N SER A 61 1.08 3.22 -6.24
CA SER A 61 1.74 3.49 -7.52
C SER A 61 2.31 2.24 -8.21
N ILE A 62 2.35 1.07 -7.55
CA ILE A 62 2.82 -0.17 -8.19
C ILE A 62 1.95 -0.52 -9.40
N LYS A 63 0.67 -0.23 -9.38
CA LYS A 63 -0.23 -0.43 -10.52
C LYS A 63 0.21 0.30 -11.80
N GLU A 64 0.96 1.41 -11.68
CA GLU A 64 1.42 2.18 -12.84
C GLU A 64 2.48 1.41 -13.64
N PHE A 65 3.19 0.48 -12.99
CA PHE A 65 4.14 -0.43 -13.65
C PHE A 65 3.46 -1.42 -14.62
N LYS A 66 2.13 -1.53 -14.64
CA LYS A 66 1.40 -2.29 -15.67
C LYS A 66 1.48 -1.62 -17.05
N GLU A 67 1.76 -0.32 -17.09
CA GLU A 67 2.06 0.38 -18.31
C GLU A 67 3.53 0.16 -18.69
N GLN A 68 3.80 -0.47 -19.84
CA GLN A 68 5.14 -0.84 -20.27
C GLN A 68 6.11 0.36 -20.27
N ALA A 69 5.66 1.50 -20.79
CA ALA A 69 6.48 2.72 -20.84
C ALA A 69 6.85 3.22 -19.42
N PHE A 70 5.98 3.02 -18.43
CA PHE A 70 6.26 3.36 -17.05
C PHE A 70 7.26 2.38 -16.43
N TYR A 71 7.08 1.08 -16.66
CA TYR A 71 8.01 0.04 -16.22
C TYR A 71 9.42 0.29 -16.73
N GLU A 72 9.57 0.55 -18.03
CA GLU A 72 10.87 0.85 -18.67
C GLU A 72 11.50 2.16 -18.19
N ALA A 73 10.70 3.17 -17.85
CA ALA A 73 11.17 4.47 -17.37
C ALA A 73 11.59 4.47 -15.90
N HIS A 74 11.21 3.45 -15.11
CA HIS A 74 11.45 3.38 -13.67
C HIS A 74 12.23 2.12 -13.27
N PRO A 75 13.44 1.90 -13.83
CA PRO A 75 14.20 0.66 -13.62
C PRO A 75 14.87 0.56 -12.25
N TYR A 76 14.89 1.64 -11.45
CA TYR A 76 15.68 1.72 -10.23
C TYR A 76 14.92 2.31 -9.06
N GLY A 77 15.36 1.91 -7.85
CA GLY A 77 14.98 2.48 -6.57
C GLY A 77 16.16 2.47 -5.60
N ASN A 78 15.91 2.88 -4.37
CA ASN A 78 16.90 2.80 -3.30
C ASN A 78 16.25 2.23 -2.03
N LEU A 79 17.06 1.55 -1.22
CA LEU A 79 16.69 0.99 0.07
C LEU A 79 17.71 1.45 1.11
N PHE A 80 17.24 2.07 2.19
CA PHE A 80 18.08 2.45 3.32
C PHE A 80 17.84 1.50 4.50
N VAL A 81 18.86 0.80 4.92
CA VAL A 81 18.81 -0.12 6.06
C VAL A 81 20.13 -0.09 6.84
N GLN A 82 20.04 -0.06 8.18
CA GLN A 82 21.22 -0.08 9.07
C GLN A 82 22.31 0.95 8.71
N ASN A 83 21.91 2.20 8.44
CA ASN A 83 22.81 3.29 8.04
C ASN A 83 23.58 3.05 6.73
N ARG A 84 23.10 2.15 5.87
CA ARG A 84 23.64 1.89 4.53
C ARG A 84 22.55 2.11 3.47
N ASN A 85 22.98 2.66 2.35
CA ASN A 85 22.14 2.75 1.16
C ASN A 85 22.47 1.58 0.23
N PHE A 86 21.42 0.92 -0.25
CA PHE A 86 21.46 -0.08 -1.30
C PHE A 86 20.64 0.43 -2.49
N GLY A 87 21.00 0.00 -3.69
CA GLY A 87 20.16 0.19 -4.86
C GLY A 87 19.15 -0.95 -5.00
N LEU A 88 18.04 -0.62 -5.65
CA LEU A 88 17.07 -1.59 -6.12
C LEU A 88 17.05 -1.53 -7.64
N GLU A 89 17.27 -2.66 -8.29
CA GLU A 89 17.12 -2.82 -9.72
C GLU A 89 15.82 -3.58 -9.99
N ILE A 90 14.87 -2.94 -10.63
CA ILE A 90 13.57 -3.55 -10.94
C ILE A 90 13.79 -4.62 -12.00
N ILE A 91 13.40 -5.85 -11.69
CA ILE A 91 13.62 -7.00 -12.56
C ILE A 91 12.33 -7.58 -13.13
N ALA A 92 11.21 -7.44 -12.44
CA ALA A 92 9.93 -7.90 -12.93
C ALA A 92 8.76 -7.13 -12.31
N LEU A 93 7.65 -7.08 -13.02
CA LEU A 93 6.31 -6.92 -12.48
C LEU A 93 5.58 -8.25 -12.64
N ILE A 94 5.04 -8.79 -11.56
CA ILE A 94 4.31 -10.06 -11.57
C ILE A 94 2.91 -9.88 -10.97
N GLU A 95 2.01 -10.76 -11.37
CA GLU A 95 0.67 -10.91 -10.79
C GLU A 95 0.54 -12.30 -10.19
N ALA A 96 0.02 -12.39 -8.96
CA ALA A 96 -0.16 -13.65 -8.26
C ALA A 96 -1.43 -13.67 -7.41
N ASP A 97 -1.90 -14.84 -7.02
CA ASP A 97 -2.89 -14.98 -5.95
C ASP A 97 -2.20 -14.81 -4.59
N ALA A 98 -2.87 -14.19 -3.62
CA ALA A 98 -2.36 -13.96 -2.27
C ALA A 98 -1.97 -15.25 -1.52
N TYR A 99 -2.51 -16.38 -1.93
CA TYR A 99 -2.26 -17.70 -1.34
C TYR A 99 -1.26 -18.54 -2.15
N ASP A 100 -0.65 -17.97 -3.18
CA ASP A 100 0.37 -18.68 -3.96
C ASP A 100 1.67 -18.80 -3.15
N SER A 101 1.81 -19.92 -2.45
CA SER A 101 2.98 -20.21 -1.63
C SER A 101 4.28 -20.39 -2.42
N SER A 102 4.21 -20.52 -3.74
CA SER A 102 5.41 -20.58 -4.58
C SER A 102 6.02 -19.20 -4.78
N VAL A 103 5.17 -18.16 -4.92
CA VAL A 103 5.57 -16.76 -5.03
C VAL A 103 5.97 -16.19 -3.67
N PHE A 104 5.11 -16.40 -2.64
CA PHE A 104 5.32 -15.89 -1.28
C PHE A 104 6.18 -16.83 -0.42
N ASN A 105 7.25 -17.39 -1.01
CA ASN A 105 8.16 -18.30 -0.32
C ASN A 105 9.37 -17.54 0.23
N ILE A 106 9.40 -17.29 1.53
CA ILE A 106 10.54 -16.67 2.24
C ILE A 106 11.69 -17.66 2.49
N ASN A 107 11.42 -18.97 2.42
CA ASN A 107 12.41 -20.00 2.71
C ASN A 107 13.24 -20.39 1.47
N VAL A 108 13.21 -19.59 0.41
CA VAL A 108 14.05 -19.81 -0.78
C VAL A 108 15.49 -19.63 -0.38
N THR A 109 16.29 -20.68 -0.61
CA THR A 109 17.73 -20.59 -0.41
C THR A 109 18.44 -20.16 -1.71
N ARG A 110 19.70 -19.77 -1.59
CA ARG A 110 20.51 -19.41 -2.77
C ARG A 110 20.61 -20.55 -3.78
N ASN A 111 20.55 -21.80 -3.33
CA ASN A 111 20.56 -22.97 -4.21
C ASN A 111 19.27 -23.13 -5.01
N ASP A 112 18.18 -22.54 -4.51
CA ASP A 112 16.85 -22.59 -5.13
C ASP A 112 16.55 -21.33 -5.97
N SER A 113 17.55 -20.46 -6.16
CA SER A 113 17.39 -19.18 -6.87
C SER A 113 16.91 -19.35 -8.30
N ILE A 114 17.47 -20.31 -9.06
CA ILE A 114 17.07 -20.56 -10.45
C ILE A 114 15.63 -21.09 -10.53
N PRO A 115 15.22 -22.14 -9.79
CA PRO A 115 13.82 -22.57 -9.74
C PRO A 115 12.86 -21.45 -9.31
N TYR A 116 13.26 -20.61 -8.36
CA TYR A 116 12.41 -19.51 -7.92
C TYR A 116 12.27 -18.40 -8.98
N LEU A 117 13.33 -18.10 -9.73
CA LEU A 117 13.25 -17.20 -10.89
C LEU A 117 12.28 -17.71 -11.96
N GLU A 118 12.18 -19.00 -12.17
CA GLU A 118 11.16 -19.57 -13.07
C GLU A 118 9.74 -19.37 -12.51
N VAL A 119 9.54 -19.43 -11.19
CA VAL A 119 8.26 -19.04 -10.59
C VAL A 119 7.94 -17.58 -10.90
N ILE A 120 8.89 -16.65 -10.67
CA ILE A 120 8.72 -15.22 -10.99
C ILE A 120 8.39 -15.04 -12.48
N ARG A 121 9.13 -15.72 -13.37
CA ARG A 121 8.93 -15.65 -14.83
C ARG A 121 7.54 -16.10 -15.25
N ASN A 122 7.03 -17.18 -14.64
CA ASN A 122 5.71 -17.72 -14.97
C ASN A 122 4.55 -16.79 -14.55
N HIS A 123 4.80 -15.87 -13.63
CA HIS A 123 3.82 -14.87 -13.15
C HIS A 123 4.05 -13.47 -13.75
N ALA A 124 5.09 -13.32 -14.60
CA ALA A 124 5.52 -12.02 -15.07
C ALA A 124 4.55 -11.40 -16.09
N VAL A 125 4.14 -10.17 -15.83
CA VAL A 125 3.58 -9.23 -16.81
C VAL A 125 4.72 -8.67 -17.65
N TYR A 126 5.78 -8.23 -16.98
CA TYR A 126 7.06 -7.80 -17.56
C TYR A 126 8.20 -8.40 -16.76
N MET A 127 9.28 -8.79 -17.45
CA MET A 127 10.50 -9.27 -16.81
C MET A 127 11.70 -8.91 -17.68
N ASN A 128 12.72 -8.35 -17.05
CA ASN A 128 13.99 -8.07 -17.68
C ASN A 128 14.80 -9.38 -17.84
N ASP A 129 15.61 -9.47 -18.88
CA ASP A 129 16.53 -10.60 -19.06
C ASP A 129 17.74 -10.40 -18.13
N ILE A 130 17.66 -11.02 -16.95
CA ILE A 130 18.71 -10.96 -15.94
C ILE A 130 19.16 -12.35 -15.52
N THR A 131 20.43 -12.43 -15.13
CA THR A 131 20.99 -13.59 -14.44
C THR A 131 21.21 -13.19 -12.99
N LEU A 132 20.70 -13.99 -12.05
CA LEU A 132 21.00 -13.82 -10.63
C LEU A 132 22.28 -14.59 -10.27
N GLU A 133 23.15 -13.89 -9.55
CA GLU A 133 24.35 -14.48 -8.98
C GLU A 133 24.04 -15.12 -7.60
N ALA A 134 24.94 -15.95 -7.12
CA ALA A 134 24.75 -16.66 -5.84
C ALA A 134 24.58 -15.74 -4.63
N ASP A 135 25.09 -14.51 -4.71
CA ASP A 135 25.02 -13.51 -3.62
C ASP A 135 23.86 -12.53 -3.77
N ASP A 136 23.14 -12.59 -4.87
CA ASP A 136 22.00 -11.71 -5.10
C ASP A 136 20.89 -11.96 -4.07
N ARG A 137 20.20 -10.88 -3.76
CA ARG A 137 19.01 -10.86 -2.91
C ARG A 137 17.90 -10.15 -3.66
N ILE A 138 16.71 -10.68 -3.54
CA ILE A 138 15.54 -10.09 -4.18
C ILE A 138 14.57 -9.54 -3.14
N LEU A 139 13.83 -8.53 -3.55
CA LEU A 139 12.83 -7.83 -2.78
C LEU A 139 11.52 -7.84 -3.56
N LEU A 140 10.47 -8.35 -2.94
CA LEU A 140 9.10 -8.30 -3.45
C LEU A 140 8.35 -7.18 -2.76
N LEU A 141 7.82 -6.23 -3.54
CA LEU A 141 6.91 -5.18 -3.04
C LEU A 141 5.49 -5.56 -3.45
N SER A 142 4.73 -6.12 -2.52
CA SER A 142 3.42 -6.71 -2.77
C SER A 142 2.28 -5.81 -2.31
N THR A 143 1.30 -5.62 -3.20
CA THR A 143 0.06 -4.89 -2.90
C THR A 143 -1.17 -5.61 -3.46
N CYS A 144 -2.37 -5.21 -3.02
CA CYS A 144 -3.60 -5.75 -3.56
C CYS A 144 -3.81 -5.27 -5.00
N SER A 145 -4.13 -6.20 -5.90
CA SER A 145 -4.63 -5.86 -7.23
C SER A 145 -6.04 -5.29 -7.15
N SER A 146 -6.36 -4.33 -8.01
CA SER A 146 -7.73 -3.83 -8.16
C SER A 146 -8.60 -4.73 -9.04
N GLU A 147 -8.01 -5.72 -9.71
CA GLU A 147 -8.66 -6.52 -10.72
C GLU A 147 -9.29 -7.82 -10.19
N SER A 148 -8.82 -8.30 -9.03
CA SER A 148 -9.36 -9.51 -8.40
C SER A 148 -9.31 -9.44 -6.88
N THR A 149 -10.18 -10.20 -6.20
CA THR A 149 -10.33 -10.17 -4.74
C THR A 149 -9.04 -10.60 -4.01
N ASN A 150 -8.36 -11.63 -4.53
CA ASN A 150 -7.13 -12.16 -3.93
C ASN A 150 -5.87 -11.80 -4.73
N GLY A 151 -6.01 -11.08 -5.85
CA GLY A 151 -4.89 -10.72 -6.69
C GLY A 151 -3.89 -9.82 -5.98
N ARG A 152 -2.63 -10.01 -6.33
CA ARG A 152 -1.52 -9.17 -5.91
C ARG A 152 -0.76 -8.69 -7.13
N ASP A 153 -0.48 -7.40 -7.13
CA ASP A 153 0.50 -6.79 -8.02
C ASP A 153 1.81 -6.72 -7.24
N ILE A 154 2.87 -7.28 -7.79
CA ILE A 154 4.15 -7.43 -7.09
C ILE A 154 5.26 -6.90 -7.96
N LEU A 155 5.94 -5.86 -7.49
CA LEU A 155 7.15 -5.38 -8.11
C LEU A 155 8.34 -6.12 -7.51
N VAL A 156 9.13 -6.77 -8.36
CA VAL A 156 10.29 -7.55 -7.97
C VAL A 156 11.55 -6.78 -8.28
N ALA A 157 12.42 -6.62 -7.30
CA ALA A 157 13.70 -5.93 -7.43
C ALA A 157 14.86 -6.78 -6.94
N ARG A 158 16.04 -6.61 -7.54
CA ARG A 158 17.32 -7.09 -7.01
C ARG A 158 17.91 -6.02 -6.10
N ILE A 159 18.39 -6.42 -4.92
CA ILE A 159 19.12 -5.53 -4.00
C ILE A 159 20.59 -5.50 -4.43
N THR A 160 21.14 -4.31 -4.67
CA THR A 160 22.53 -4.12 -5.12
C THR A 160 23.28 -3.17 -4.19
N ASP A 161 24.62 -3.27 -4.14
CA ASP A 161 25.46 -2.31 -3.43
C ASP A 161 25.61 -0.98 -4.19
N GLN A 162 25.23 -0.93 -5.46
CA GLN A 162 25.22 0.30 -6.26
C GLN A 162 23.94 1.09 -5.97
N THR A 163 24.07 2.33 -5.52
CA THR A 163 22.95 3.23 -5.33
C THR A 163 22.64 4.01 -6.60
N TYR A 164 21.40 4.39 -6.78
CA TYR A 164 20.92 5.12 -7.94
C TYR A 164 20.53 6.55 -7.56
N LYS A 165 20.70 7.50 -8.49
CA LYS A 165 20.26 8.87 -8.27
C LYS A 165 18.74 8.89 -8.18
N ASP A 166 18.23 9.47 -7.10
CA ASP A 166 16.80 9.76 -7.01
C ASP A 166 16.45 10.85 -8.04
N THR A 167 15.61 10.51 -9.01
CA THR A 167 15.09 11.40 -10.03
C THR A 167 13.69 11.91 -9.70
N TYR A 168 13.05 11.36 -8.68
CA TYR A 168 11.75 11.81 -8.19
C TYR A 168 11.96 13.03 -7.28
N SER A 169 11.79 14.22 -7.83
CA SER A 169 11.99 15.45 -7.07
C SER A 169 10.69 15.87 -6.37
N ALA A 170 10.84 16.57 -5.22
CA ALA A 170 9.70 17.16 -4.52
C ALA A 170 8.85 18.12 -5.38
N LYS A 171 9.39 18.60 -6.52
CA LYS A 171 8.67 19.44 -7.49
C LYS A 171 7.61 18.65 -8.27
N ASP A 172 7.82 17.35 -8.44
CA ASP A 172 6.84 16.49 -9.11
C ASP A 172 5.64 16.16 -8.20
N GLN A 173 5.77 16.40 -6.87
CA GLN A 173 4.68 16.29 -5.92
C GLN A 173 3.68 17.46 -6.04
N ASP A 174 4.09 18.63 -6.51
CA ASP A 174 3.22 19.80 -6.65
C ASP A 174 2.20 19.65 -7.82
N HIS A 175 2.43 18.74 -8.74
CA HIS A 175 1.50 18.42 -9.83
C HIS A 175 0.57 17.23 -9.54
N ALA A 176 0.85 16.46 -8.51
CA ALA A 176 -0.01 15.36 -8.03
C ALA A 176 -0.98 15.82 -6.92
N GLY A 177 -1.61 16.97 -7.12
CA GLY A 177 -2.67 17.49 -6.26
C GLY A 177 -2.12 18.33 -5.10
N ASN A 178 -2.25 19.64 -5.24
CA ASN A 178 -2.11 20.62 -4.16
C ASN A 178 -3.27 20.46 -3.17
N GLU A 179 -3.29 19.35 -2.45
CA GLU A 179 -4.02 19.20 -1.20
C GLU A 179 -2.97 18.87 -0.12
N SER A 180 -2.43 19.95 0.44
CA SER A 180 -1.74 19.89 1.71
C SER A 180 -2.71 19.27 2.74
N VAL A 181 -2.55 17.97 3.00
CA VAL A 181 -3.15 17.36 4.17
C VAL A 181 -2.46 18.01 5.35
N ASP A 182 -3.10 19.06 5.89
CA ASP A 182 -2.72 19.67 7.15
C ASP A 182 -2.74 18.56 8.20
N ARG A 183 -1.57 18.12 8.67
CA ARG A 183 -1.39 17.10 9.70
C ARG A 183 -2.03 17.47 11.06
N ARG A 184 -2.84 18.54 11.10
CA ARG A 184 -3.63 18.98 12.26
C ARG A 184 -5.13 18.96 12.03
N GLY A 185 -5.61 18.50 10.87
CA GLY A 185 -7.02 18.35 10.55
C GLY A 185 -7.64 17.16 11.27
N GLY A 186 -8.29 17.43 12.40
CA GLY A 186 -9.17 16.45 13.05
C GLY A 186 -10.32 16.06 12.11
N TRP A 187 -10.95 14.95 12.38
CA TRP A 187 -12.05 14.27 11.69
C TRP A 187 -13.19 15.15 11.10
N ARG A 188 -13.12 16.48 11.23
CA ARG A 188 -14.15 17.42 10.79
C ARG A 188 -14.19 17.66 9.27
N ASP A 189 -13.07 17.44 8.55
CA ASP A 189 -12.98 17.85 7.14
C ASP A 189 -13.38 16.75 6.15
N PHE A 190 -13.73 15.56 6.63
CA PHE A 190 -14.07 14.43 5.78
C PHE A 190 -15.57 14.22 5.51
N ILE A 191 -16.45 15.11 6.04
CA ILE A 191 -17.89 15.03 5.78
C ILE A 191 -18.23 16.05 4.68
N PRO A 192 -18.52 15.61 3.43
CA PRO A 192 -18.97 16.53 2.40
C PRO A 192 -20.15 17.36 2.90
N GLY A 193 -20.17 18.68 2.68
CA GLY A 193 -21.18 19.61 3.22
C GLY A 193 -22.64 19.23 2.93
N TRP A 194 -22.90 18.45 1.87
CA TRP A 194 -24.23 17.90 1.60
C TRP A 194 -24.68 16.82 2.60
N LYS A 195 -23.75 16.05 3.21
CA LYS A 195 -24.09 15.05 4.23
C LYS A 195 -24.46 15.70 5.56
N THR A 196 -23.82 16.83 5.91
CA THR A 196 -24.23 17.61 7.09
C THR A 196 -25.59 18.25 6.87
N ALA A 197 -25.87 18.76 5.67
CA ALA A 197 -27.18 19.28 5.30
C ALA A 197 -28.25 18.18 5.38
N LEU A 198 -27.98 16.99 4.89
CA LEU A 198 -28.90 15.84 4.96
C LEU A 198 -29.19 15.41 6.40
N PHE A 199 -28.18 15.40 7.25
CA PHE A 199 -28.31 15.06 8.67
C PHE A 199 -29.15 16.08 9.42
N LEU A 200 -28.94 17.38 9.16
CA LEU A 200 -29.75 18.48 9.73
C LEU A 200 -31.20 18.42 9.25
N LEU A 201 -31.42 18.07 7.99
CA LEU A 201 -32.77 17.93 7.42
C LEU A 201 -33.52 16.74 8.03
N LEU A 202 -32.85 15.62 8.28
CA LEU A 202 -33.39 14.46 9.00
C LEU A 202 -33.74 14.80 10.46
N LEU A 203 -32.88 15.54 11.15
CA LEU A 203 -33.17 16.00 12.51
C LEU A 203 -34.39 16.92 12.54
N LEU A 204 -34.53 17.83 11.56
CA LEU A 204 -35.66 18.71 11.44
C LEU A 204 -36.99 17.96 11.23
N LEU A 205 -36.98 16.96 10.36
CA LEU A 205 -38.14 16.08 10.12
C LEU A 205 -38.55 15.29 11.38
N ILE A 206 -37.59 14.80 12.15
CA ILE A 206 -37.86 14.11 13.43
C ILE A 206 -38.51 15.07 14.42
N LEU A 207 -38.01 16.30 14.54
CA LEU A 207 -38.59 17.32 15.44
C LEU A 207 -40.01 17.69 15.02
N ILE A 208 -40.30 17.83 13.72
CA ILE A 208 -41.66 18.08 13.21
C ILE A 208 -42.59 16.93 13.58
N CYS A 209 -42.17 15.67 13.37
CA CYS A 209 -42.99 14.52 13.77
C CYS A 209 -43.28 14.47 15.28
N PHE A 210 -42.31 14.82 16.13
CA PHE A 210 -42.55 14.91 17.58
C PHE A 210 -43.51 16.08 17.94
N ALA A 211 -43.40 17.23 17.28
CA ALA A 211 -44.28 18.33 17.48
C ALA A 211 -45.71 17.99 17.08
N ASP A 212 -45.93 17.33 15.95
CA ASP A 212 -47.27 16.90 15.53
C ASP A 212 -47.88 15.84 16.48
N GLN A 213 -47.10 14.91 16.95
CA GLN A 213 -47.56 13.94 17.96
C GLN A 213 -47.94 14.64 19.28
N TRP A 214 -47.17 15.64 19.69
CA TRP A 214 -47.45 16.42 20.90
C TRP A 214 -48.74 17.27 20.78
N ILE A 215 -48.93 17.92 19.64
CA ILE A 215 -50.12 18.67 19.29
C ILE A 215 -51.35 17.75 19.26
N CYS A 216 -51.27 16.59 18.63
CA CYS A 216 -52.31 15.60 18.59
C CYS A 216 -52.68 15.07 19.98
N ARG A 217 -51.69 14.85 20.86
CA ARG A 217 -51.92 14.43 22.25
C ARG A 217 -52.61 15.55 23.07
N ARG A 218 -52.27 16.84 22.88
CA ARG A 218 -52.92 17.96 23.51
C ARG A 218 -54.39 18.12 23.09
N ARG A 219 -54.67 17.99 21.78
CA ARG A 219 -56.03 18.04 21.23
C ARG A 219 -56.94 16.92 21.77
N ARG A 220 -56.40 15.73 22.04
CA ARG A 220 -57.13 14.63 22.64
C ARG A 220 -57.42 14.83 24.13
N LYS A 221 -56.59 15.54 24.88
CA LYS A 221 -56.82 15.84 26.32
C LYS A 221 -57.77 17.01 26.55
N GLY A 222 -58.02 17.88 25.59
CA GLY A 222 -58.96 19.02 25.71
C GLY A 222 -60.38 18.72 25.28
N ARG A 223 -60.71 17.45 24.95
CA ARG A 223 -62.06 16.99 24.57
C ARG A 223 -62.70 16.04 25.60
N LYS A 224 -62.25 16.07 26.86
CA LYS A 224 -62.93 15.36 27.95
C LYS A 224 -63.50 16.37 28.94
#